data_7a158f3ff645e64801f60fc5bbb3f853
#
_entry.id   7a158f3ff645e64801f60fc5bbb3f853
#
_cell.length_a   1.000
_cell.length_b   1.000
_cell.length_c   1.000
_cell.angle_alpha   90.00
_cell.angle_beta   90.00
_cell.angle_gamma   90.00
#
_symmetry.space_group_name_H-M   'P 1'
#
loop_
_entity.id
_entity.type
_entity.pdbx_description
1 polymer ?
#
loop_
_entity_poly.entity_id
_entity_poly.type
_entity_poly.pdbx_seq_one_letter_code
_entity_poly.pdbx_strand_id
1 'polypeptide(L)'
;AQKPGSIGQPVMFMDICIFDNNLEEVEVGEIGELGVRGNNVTPGYWNKPEETAKTFHGEYFLTGDLAKVDEDGDVYIVDRRKEMIITGGENVLPSEVEAVLSEHPLVAQGVVVGYDSPKYGESVSAAVVLTEDDPDFEQKLDKHMRENIAGYKIPRLYLKLTHMPLNSTSKADKLELKKYMNDKAQKLAQGKDELN
;
A
#
# COMPACT_ATOMS: atom_id res chain seq x y z
N ALA A 1 17.16 -22.25 -6.68
CA ALA A 1 16.05 -21.92 -7.59
C ALA A 1 15.44 -20.60 -7.10
N GLN A 2 15.14 -19.68 -8.02
CA GLN A 2 14.53 -18.40 -7.66
C GLN A 2 13.12 -18.64 -7.09
N LYS A 3 12.85 -18.15 -5.89
CA LYS A 3 11.54 -18.29 -5.25
C LYS A 3 10.53 -17.31 -5.87
N PRO A 4 9.30 -17.74 -6.19
CA PRO A 4 8.28 -16.84 -6.72
C PRO A 4 8.01 -15.67 -5.77
N GLY A 5 7.96 -14.44 -6.31
CA GLY A 5 7.70 -13.21 -5.56
C GLY A 5 8.93 -12.63 -4.83
N SER A 6 10.04 -13.37 -4.71
CA SER A 6 11.29 -12.83 -4.17
C SER A 6 12.00 -11.95 -5.19
N ILE A 7 12.60 -10.86 -4.72
CA ILE A 7 13.54 -10.04 -5.49
C ILE A 7 14.98 -10.60 -5.41
N GLY A 8 15.18 -11.72 -4.71
CA GLY A 8 16.46 -12.38 -4.51
C GLY A 8 17.15 -12.00 -3.21
N GLN A 9 18.44 -12.29 -3.14
CA GLN A 9 19.30 -12.01 -1.98
C GLN A 9 20.22 -10.80 -2.26
N PRO A 10 20.75 -10.17 -1.21
CA PRO A 10 21.71 -9.09 -1.36
C PRO A 10 22.90 -9.50 -2.24
N VAL A 11 23.30 -8.60 -3.14
CA VAL A 11 24.51 -8.81 -3.94
C VAL A 11 25.77 -8.65 -3.07
N MET A 12 26.89 -9.15 -3.57
CA MET A 12 28.19 -9.04 -2.87
C MET A 12 28.49 -7.57 -2.50
N PHE A 13 28.95 -7.35 -1.27
CA PHE A 13 29.23 -6.02 -0.68
C PHE A 13 28.00 -5.14 -0.43
N MET A 14 26.80 -5.72 -0.40
CA MET A 14 25.59 -5.08 0.05
C MET A 14 25.03 -5.81 1.27
N ASP A 15 24.71 -5.08 2.32
CA ASP A 15 23.99 -5.57 3.47
C ASP A 15 22.55 -5.01 3.46
N ILE A 16 21.64 -5.78 4.00
CA ILE A 16 20.25 -5.37 4.22
C ILE A 16 19.87 -5.56 5.68
N CYS A 17 18.92 -4.78 6.14
CA CYS A 17 18.26 -4.93 7.42
C CYS A 17 16.79 -4.56 7.27
N ILE A 18 15.92 -5.22 7.98
CA ILE A 18 14.50 -4.89 8.05
C ILE A 18 14.24 -4.22 9.39
N PHE A 19 13.69 -3.00 9.36
CA PHE A 19 13.49 -2.18 10.54
C PHE A 19 12.00 -2.02 10.87
N ASP A 20 11.66 -2.09 12.14
CA ASP A 20 10.33 -1.74 12.64
C ASP A 20 10.10 -0.21 12.67
N ASN A 21 8.96 0.23 13.24
CA ASN A 21 8.65 1.65 13.38
C ASN A 21 9.54 2.39 14.41
N ASN A 22 10.23 1.67 15.29
CA ASN A 22 11.18 2.20 16.27
C ASN A 22 12.62 2.20 15.73
N LEU A 23 12.81 1.76 14.48
CA LEU A 23 14.11 1.57 13.85
C LEU A 23 14.96 0.47 14.53
N GLU A 24 14.29 -0.51 15.11
CA GLU A 24 14.92 -1.73 15.60
C GLU A 24 14.82 -2.83 14.55
N GLU A 25 15.84 -3.69 14.46
CA GLU A 25 15.86 -4.83 13.54
C GLU A 25 14.79 -5.84 13.94
N VAL A 26 13.99 -6.28 12.96
CA VAL A 26 12.92 -7.29 13.18
C VAL A 26 13.44 -8.71 12.98
N GLU A 27 12.67 -9.69 13.48
CA GLU A 27 12.98 -11.11 13.28
C GLU A 27 12.72 -11.55 11.83
N VAL A 28 13.36 -12.67 11.43
CA VAL A 28 13.17 -13.28 10.12
C VAL A 28 11.69 -13.61 9.89
N GLY A 29 11.15 -13.17 8.76
CA GLY A 29 9.75 -13.35 8.38
C GLY A 29 8.83 -12.18 8.78
N GLU A 30 9.25 -11.31 9.67
CA GLU A 30 8.49 -10.11 10.03
C GLU A 30 8.62 -9.02 8.96
N ILE A 31 7.59 -8.18 8.88
CA ILE A 31 7.51 -7.07 7.92
C ILE A 31 8.02 -5.78 8.57
N GLY A 32 8.94 -5.10 7.90
CA GLY A 32 9.44 -3.79 8.30
C GLY A 32 9.98 -3.02 7.10
N GLU A 33 10.56 -1.84 7.36
CA GLU A 33 11.16 -1.03 6.32
C GLU A 33 12.53 -1.59 5.90
N LEU A 34 12.73 -1.77 4.60
CA LEU A 34 13.99 -2.24 4.05
C LEU A 34 15.05 -1.14 4.13
N GLY A 35 16.08 -1.38 4.91
CA GLY A 35 17.33 -0.63 4.93
C GLY A 35 18.40 -1.33 4.08
N VAL A 36 19.16 -0.59 3.32
CA VAL A 36 20.25 -1.08 2.49
C VAL A 36 21.54 -0.34 2.79
N ARG A 37 22.67 -1.07 2.86
CA ARG A 37 24.00 -0.52 3.07
C ARG A 37 24.99 -1.15 2.11
N GLY A 38 25.90 -0.34 1.55
CA GLY A 38 26.95 -0.83 0.65
C GLY A 38 27.57 0.25 -0.23
N ASN A 39 28.64 -0.10 -0.90
CA ASN A 39 29.37 0.83 -1.76
C ASN A 39 28.59 1.30 -3.00
N ASN A 40 27.51 0.62 -3.35
CA ASN A 40 26.59 0.94 -4.44
C ASN A 40 25.37 1.75 -3.98
N VAL A 41 25.29 2.07 -2.70
CA VAL A 41 24.23 2.94 -2.13
C VAL A 41 24.67 4.38 -2.22
N THR A 42 23.73 5.28 -2.59
CA THR A 42 24.01 6.71 -2.66
C THR A 42 24.46 7.28 -1.30
N PRO A 43 25.39 8.23 -1.26
CA PRO A 43 25.74 8.93 -0.01
C PRO A 43 24.67 9.95 0.41
N GLY A 44 23.65 10.19 -0.41
CA GLY A 44 22.58 11.14 -0.11
C GLY A 44 21.98 11.81 -1.35
N TYR A 45 21.01 12.69 -1.13
CA TYR A 45 20.38 13.49 -2.17
C TYR A 45 21.16 14.78 -2.45
N TRP A 46 21.37 15.08 -3.72
CA TRP A 46 22.10 16.27 -4.15
C TRP A 46 21.42 17.56 -3.64
N ASN A 47 22.17 18.37 -2.93
CA ASN A 47 21.72 19.64 -2.33
C ASN A 47 20.50 19.51 -1.38
N LYS A 48 20.29 18.33 -0.75
CA LYS A 48 19.18 18.08 0.16
C LYS A 48 19.65 17.39 1.45
N PRO A 49 20.43 18.11 2.29
CA PRO A 49 21.02 17.49 3.48
C PRO A 49 19.97 17.07 4.52
N GLU A 50 18.89 17.82 4.67
CA GLU A 50 17.81 17.48 5.62
C GLU A 50 17.02 16.25 5.18
N GLU A 51 16.74 16.11 3.88
CA GLU A 51 16.09 14.92 3.34
C GLU A 51 17.01 13.70 3.46
N THR A 52 18.31 13.90 3.15
CA THR A 52 19.33 12.87 3.32
C THR A 52 19.39 12.36 4.75
N ALA A 53 19.45 13.26 5.73
CA ALA A 53 19.51 12.88 7.13
C ALA A 53 18.30 12.08 7.61
N LYS A 54 17.12 12.29 7.02
CA LYS A 54 15.88 11.57 7.35
C LYS A 54 15.81 10.18 6.71
N THR A 55 16.59 9.94 5.65
CA THR A 55 16.56 8.66 4.93
C THR A 55 17.65 7.69 5.35
N PHE A 56 18.48 8.05 6.32
CA PHE A 56 19.49 7.17 6.85
C PHE A 56 19.22 6.83 8.33
N HIS A 57 19.37 5.57 8.66
CA HIS A 57 19.47 5.08 10.03
C HIS A 57 20.84 4.41 10.22
N GLY A 58 21.74 5.07 10.97
CA GLY A 58 23.14 4.67 10.99
C GLY A 58 23.75 4.72 9.58
N GLU A 59 24.26 3.58 9.11
CA GLU A 59 24.82 3.42 7.76
C GLU A 59 23.81 2.90 6.73
N TYR A 60 22.58 2.57 7.16
CA TYR A 60 21.53 2.05 6.27
C TYR A 60 20.70 3.17 5.66
N PHE A 61 20.58 3.13 4.34
CA PHE A 61 19.63 3.94 3.60
C PHE A 61 18.24 3.26 3.67
N LEU A 62 17.26 3.94 4.23
CA LEU A 62 15.87 3.50 4.32
C LEU A 62 15.19 3.69 2.97
N THR A 63 14.77 2.61 2.33
CA THR A 63 14.27 2.64 0.95
C THR A 63 12.84 3.17 0.83
N GLY A 64 12.09 3.16 1.95
CA GLY A 64 10.66 3.42 1.96
C GLY A 64 9.83 2.25 1.45
N ASP A 65 10.44 1.11 1.15
CA ASP A 65 9.76 -0.14 0.83
C ASP A 65 9.58 -0.97 2.11
N LEU A 66 8.40 -1.55 2.30
CA LEU A 66 8.17 -2.57 3.30
C LEU A 66 8.56 -3.92 2.72
N ALA A 67 9.35 -4.67 3.46
CA ALA A 67 9.86 -5.96 3.04
C ALA A 67 9.89 -6.95 4.20
N LYS A 68 10.10 -8.21 3.86
CA LYS A 68 10.48 -9.28 4.79
C LYS A 68 11.58 -10.12 4.19
N VAL A 69 12.34 -10.79 5.03
CA VAL A 69 13.38 -11.74 4.64
C VAL A 69 12.98 -13.12 5.14
N ASP A 70 13.14 -14.16 4.33
CA ASP A 70 12.89 -15.52 4.78
C ASP A 70 14.14 -16.18 5.37
N GLU A 71 14.00 -17.42 5.86
CA GLU A 71 15.08 -18.19 6.49
C GLU A 71 16.29 -18.46 5.56
N ASP A 72 16.07 -18.42 4.26
CA ASP A 72 17.14 -18.60 3.26
C ASP A 72 17.82 -17.28 2.86
N GLY A 73 17.33 -16.13 3.40
CA GLY A 73 17.83 -14.78 3.11
C GLY A 73 17.26 -14.14 1.84
N ASP A 74 16.21 -14.73 1.27
CA ASP A 74 15.49 -14.14 0.13
C ASP A 74 14.56 -13.01 0.59
N VAL A 75 14.64 -11.87 -0.13
CA VAL A 75 13.88 -10.64 0.17
C VAL A 75 12.59 -10.59 -0.61
N TYR A 76 11.50 -10.21 0.05
CA TYR A 76 10.18 -10.02 -0.53
C TYR A 76 9.72 -8.60 -0.26
N ILE A 77 9.53 -7.79 -1.31
CA ILE A 77 8.86 -6.49 -1.19
C ILE A 77 7.38 -6.73 -0.99
N VAL A 78 6.83 -6.13 0.05
CA VAL A 78 5.42 -6.29 0.44
C VAL A 78 4.59 -5.09 -0.01
N ASP A 79 5.08 -3.87 0.27
CA ASP A 79 4.37 -2.63 -0.07
C ASP A 79 5.31 -1.41 0.04
N ARG A 80 4.77 -0.20 -0.15
CA ARG A 80 5.43 1.07 0.15
C ARG A 80 4.99 1.59 1.51
N ARG A 81 5.95 1.96 2.39
CA ARG A 81 5.66 2.50 3.73
C ARG A 81 4.69 3.67 3.71
N LYS A 82 4.88 4.61 2.77
CA LYS A 82 4.02 5.80 2.61
C LYS A 82 2.61 5.50 2.09
N GLU A 83 2.38 4.31 1.55
CA GLU A 83 1.09 3.88 1.01
C GLU A 83 0.29 3.05 2.00
N MET A 84 0.91 2.62 3.11
CA MET A 84 0.24 1.91 4.20
C MET A 84 -0.88 2.78 4.78
N ILE A 85 -2.05 2.19 4.91
CA ILE A 85 -3.26 2.86 5.42
C ILE A 85 -3.36 2.59 6.91
N ILE A 86 -3.50 3.66 7.71
CA ILE A 86 -3.65 3.53 9.18
C ILE A 86 -5.10 3.80 9.54
N THR A 87 -5.88 2.73 9.71
CA THR A 87 -7.31 2.81 9.99
C THR A 87 -7.63 2.40 11.44
N GLY A 88 -8.04 3.37 12.27
CA GLY A 88 -8.38 3.09 13.67
C GLY A 88 -7.22 2.53 14.52
N GLY A 89 -5.97 2.82 14.13
CA GLY A 89 -4.76 2.32 14.77
C GLY A 89 -4.21 1.02 14.17
N GLU A 90 -4.92 0.39 13.24
CA GLU A 90 -4.49 -0.81 12.54
C GLU A 90 -3.79 -0.48 11.22
N ASN A 91 -2.72 -1.19 10.92
CA ASN A 91 -1.98 -1.06 9.67
C ASN A 91 -2.59 -1.95 8.58
N VAL A 92 -2.94 -1.36 7.45
CA VAL A 92 -3.46 -2.07 6.28
C VAL A 92 -2.54 -1.84 5.10
N LEU A 93 -2.06 -2.93 4.52
CA LEU A 93 -1.24 -2.92 3.30
C LEU A 93 -2.18 -2.91 2.09
N PRO A 94 -2.15 -1.86 1.24
CA PRO A 94 -2.94 -1.82 0.02
C PRO A 94 -2.80 -3.05 -0.85
N SER A 95 -1.57 -3.56 -1.01
CA SER A 95 -1.27 -4.74 -1.83
C SER A 95 -2.03 -6.01 -1.38
N GLU A 96 -2.20 -6.22 -0.08
CA GLU A 96 -2.97 -7.35 0.47
C GLU A 96 -4.45 -7.25 0.08
N VAL A 97 -5.02 -6.06 0.19
CA VAL A 97 -6.43 -5.79 -0.17
C VAL A 97 -6.62 -5.88 -1.70
N GLU A 98 -5.67 -5.33 -2.48
CA GLU A 98 -5.66 -5.40 -3.95
C GLU A 98 -5.57 -6.85 -4.45
N ALA A 99 -4.78 -7.70 -3.79
CA ALA A 99 -4.66 -9.12 -4.14
C ALA A 99 -6.03 -9.83 -4.03
N VAL A 100 -6.70 -9.72 -2.89
CA VAL A 100 -8.03 -10.30 -2.68
C VAL A 100 -9.07 -9.71 -3.63
N LEU A 101 -9.04 -8.39 -3.85
CA LEU A 101 -9.96 -7.72 -4.76
C LEU A 101 -9.82 -8.22 -6.21
N SER A 102 -8.59 -8.50 -6.65
CA SER A 102 -8.28 -8.97 -8.00
C SER A 102 -8.74 -10.42 -8.29
N GLU A 103 -9.01 -11.20 -7.24
CA GLU A 103 -9.55 -12.57 -7.39
C GLU A 103 -11.03 -12.56 -7.80
N HIS A 104 -11.74 -11.43 -7.64
CA HIS A 104 -13.14 -11.36 -8.01
C HIS A 104 -13.30 -11.18 -9.53
N PRO A 105 -14.12 -12.02 -10.23
CA PRO A 105 -14.21 -12.03 -11.69
C PRO A 105 -14.76 -10.73 -12.32
N LEU A 106 -15.48 -9.90 -11.56
CA LEU A 106 -15.93 -8.59 -12.02
C LEU A 106 -14.82 -7.54 -12.02
N VAL A 107 -13.66 -7.79 -11.42
CA VAL A 107 -12.59 -6.80 -11.31
C VAL A 107 -11.57 -6.99 -12.42
N ALA A 108 -11.55 -6.09 -13.38
CA ALA A 108 -10.50 -6.02 -14.41
C ALA A 108 -9.23 -5.36 -13.85
N GLN A 109 -9.41 -4.34 -13.01
CA GLN A 109 -8.32 -3.64 -12.31
C GLN A 109 -8.83 -3.07 -11.01
N GLY A 110 -8.08 -3.24 -9.91
CA GLY A 110 -8.37 -2.70 -8.60
C GLY A 110 -7.15 -1.97 -8.03
N VAL A 111 -7.37 -0.79 -7.44
CA VAL A 111 -6.34 -0.02 -6.74
C VAL A 111 -6.89 0.44 -5.40
N VAL A 112 -6.14 0.21 -4.34
CA VAL A 112 -6.53 0.52 -2.97
C VAL A 112 -5.77 1.74 -2.47
N VAL A 113 -6.51 2.68 -1.89
CA VAL A 113 -5.97 3.89 -1.28
C VAL A 113 -6.72 4.20 0.02
N GLY A 114 -6.03 4.86 0.94
CA GLY A 114 -6.67 5.44 2.11
C GLY A 114 -7.39 6.74 1.75
N TYR A 115 -8.51 7.02 2.41
CA TYR A 115 -9.19 8.32 2.39
C TYR A 115 -9.42 8.85 3.81
N ASP A 116 -9.55 10.16 3.93
CA ASP A 116 -9.67 10.81 5.23
C ASP A 116 -11.02 10.48 5.89
N SER A 117 -10.97 9.95 7.10
CA SER A 117 -12.14 9.50 7.85
C SER A 117 -12.19 10.18 9.23
N PRO A 118 -13.26 10.96 9.56
CA PRO A 118 -13.38 11.60 10.86
C PRO A 118 -13.38 10.60 12.03
N LYS A 119 -13.82 9.37 11.79
CA LYS A 119 -13.93 8.33 12.83
C LYS A 119 -12.64 7.54 13.04
N TYR A 120 -11.88 7.28 11.96
CA TYR A 120 -10.77 6.34 11.99
C TYR A 120 -9.42 6.99 11.66
N GLY A 121 -9.38 8.32 11.45
CA GLY A 121 -8.23 9.03 10.88
C GLY A 121 -8.13 8.81 9.39
N GLU A 122 -7.90 7.57 8.99
CA GLU A 122 -7.92 7.10 7.61
C GLU A 122 -8.81 5.86 7.48
N SER A 123 -9.39 5.63 6.30
CA SER A 123 -10.18 4.43 5.99
C SER A 123 -9.81 3.86 4.65
N VAL A 124 -9.95 2.54 4.51
CA VAL A 124 -9.65 1.81 3.28
C VAL A 124 -10.72 2.10 2.22
N SER A 125 -10.29 2.35 0.99
CA SER A 125 -11.16 2.46 -0.19
C SER A 125 -10.56 1.76 -1.39
N ALA A 126 -11.41 1.40 -2.37
CA ALA A 126 -10.99 0.74 -3.59
C ALA A 126 -11.57 1.42 -4.83
N ALA A 127 -10.69 1.81 -5.75
CA ALA A 127 -11.07 2.19 -7.11
C ALA A 127 -11.03 0.95 -7.99
N VAL A 128 -12.08 0.71 -8.78
CA VAL A 128 -12.21 -0.48 -9.61
C VAL A 128 -12.59 -0.13 -11.04
N VAL A 129 -11.96 -0.83 -11.98
CA VAL A 129 -12.43 -0.96 -13.36
C VAL A 129 -13.06 -2.34 -13.47
N LEU A 130 -14.31 -2.40 -13.89
CA LEU A 130 -15.05 -3.65 -13.99
C LEU A 130 -14.87 -4.31 -15.37
N THR A 131 -14.95 -5.64 -15.40
CA THR A 131 -14.95 -6.43 -16.64
C THR A 131 -16.23 -6.25 -17.44
N GLU A 132 -17.35 -6.01 -16.73
CA GLU A 132 -18.67 -5.72 -17.30
C GLU A 132 -19.42 -4.75 -16.36
N ASP A 133 -20.42 -4.04 -16.88
CA ASP A 133 -21.21 -3.12 -16.06
C ASP A 133 -22.18 -3.90 -15.17
N ASP A 134 -22.09 -3.70 -13.86
CA ASP A 134 -22.92 -4.38 -12.86
C ASP A 134 -23.38 -3.35 -11.83
N PRO A 135 -24.69 -3.09 -11.69
CA PRO A 135 -25.21 -2.11 -10.71
C PRO A 135 -24.99 -2.54 -9.26
N ASP A 136 -24.87 -3.84 -9.00
CA ASP A 136 -24.71 -4.41 -7.65
C ASP A 136 -23.25 -4.71 -7.30
N PHE A 137 -22.29 -4.19 -8.08
CA PHE A 137 -20.87 -4.49 -7.91
C PHE A 137 -20.35 -4.23 -6.50
N GLU A 138 -20.77 -3.12 -5.85
CA GLU A 138 -20.30 -2.79 -4.50
C GLU A 138 -20.70 -3.87 -3.48
N GLN A 139 -21.93 -4.39 -3.56
CA GLN A 139 -22.42 -5.45 -2.67
C GLN A 139 -21.67 -6.78 -2.92
N LYS A 140 -21.43 -7.11 -4.19
CA LYS A 140 -20.72 -8.33 -4.58
C LYS A 140 -19.26 -8.29 -4.12
N LEU A 141 -18.57 -7.17 -4.34
CA LEU A 141 -17.21 -6.98 -3.87
C LEU A 141 -17.12 -6.96 -2.34
N ASP A 142 -18.01 -6.25 -1.64
CA ASP A 142 -18.03 -6.23 -0.16
C ASP A 142 -18.23 -7.65 0.40
N LYS A 143 -19.13 -8.45 -0.19
CA LYS A 143 -19.31 -9.85 0.21
C LYS A 143 -18.03 -10.66 0.01
N HIS A 144 -17.41 -10.58 -1.17
CA HIS A 144 -16.16 -11.28 -1.46
C HIS A 144 -15.05 -10.90 -0.49
N MET A 145 -14.89 -9.60 -0.21
CA MET A 145 -13.89 -9.12 0.74
C MET A 145 -14.15 -9.65 2.16
N ARG A 146 -15.41 -9.70 2.62
CA ARG A 146 -15.76 -10.24 3.96
C ARG A 146 -15.44 -11.73 4.12
N GLU A 147 -15.48 -12.48 3.04
CA GLU A 147 -15.19 -13.92 3.06
C GLU A 147 -13.68 -14.23 3.08
N ASN A 148 -12.82 -13.26 2.67
CA ASN A 148 -11.42 -13.53 2.39
C ASN A 148 -10.42 -12.69 3.21
N ILE A 149 -10.86 -11.60 3.89
CA ILE A 149 -9.94 -10.69 4.59
C ILE A 149 -10.54 -10.15 5.89
N ALA A 150 -9.69 -9.73 6.82
CA ALA A 150 -10.11 -9.19 8.10
C ALA A 150 -10.98 -7.93 7.95
N GLY A 151 -11.99 -7.78 8.82
CA GLY A 151 -13.03 -6.74 8.70
C GLY A 151 -12.51 -5.30 8.66
N TYR A 152 -11.40 -4.98 9.33
CA TYR A 152 -10.81 -3.64 9.31
C TYR A 152 -10.08 -3.31 8.01
N LYS A 153 -9.71 -4.33 7.21
CA LYS A 153 -9.06 -4.20 5.90
C LYS A 153 -10.05 -4.01 4.74
N ILE A 154 -11.34 -4.31 4.97
CA ILE A 154 -12.37 -4.23 3.92
C ILE A 154 -12.57 -2.78 3.48
N PRO A 155 -12.56 -2.48 2.16
CA PRO A 155 -12.86 -1.15 1.67
C PRO A 155 -14.24 -0.67 2.12
N ARG A 156 -14.30 0.52 2.70
CA ARG A 156 -15.57 1.15 3.13
C ARG A 156 -16.20 2.02 2.05
N LEU A 157 -15.44 2.27 1.00
CA LEU A 157 -15.86 3.07 -0.14
C LEU A 157 -15.29 2.45 -1.41
N TYR A 158 -16.17 2.22 -2.40
CA TYR A 158 -15.78 1.78 -3.73
C TYR A 158 -16.03 2.90 -4.75
N LEU A 159 -15.16 3.02 -5.74
CA LEU A 159 -15.30 3.95 -6.85
C LEU A 159 -15.15 3.19 -8.17
N LYS A 160 -16.24 3.10 -8.94
CA LYS A 160 -16.18 2.54 -10.29
C LYS A 160 -15.64 3.58 -11.25
N LEU A 161 -14.65 3.19 -12.05
CA LEU A 161 -14.03 4.00 -13.09
C LEU A 161 -14.09 3.27 -14.43
N THR A 162 -14.09 4.02 -15.53
CA THR A 162 -13.96 3.45 -16.88
C THR A 162 -12.52 3.09 -17.21
N HIS A 163 -11.58 3.79 -16.66
CA HIS A 163 -10.13 3.54 -16.74
C HIS A 163 -9.44 4.11 -15.50
N MET A 164 -8.35 3.48 -15.10
CA MET A 164 -7.53 3.93 -13.97
C MET A 164 -6.71 5.16 -14.37
N PRO A 165 -6.68 6.25 -13.55
CA PRO A 165 -5.77 7.36 -13.80
C PRO A 165 -4.33 6.88 -13.66
N LEU A 166 -3.47 7.33 -14.58
CA LEU A 166 -2.06 6.94 -14.63
C LEU A 166 -1.16 8.15 -14.39
N ASN A 167 -0.11 7.95 -13.61
CA ASN A 167 0.95 8.94 -13.42
C ASN A 167 1.91 8.97 -14.64
N SER A 168 2.91 9.85 -14.60
CA SER A 168 3.92 10.01 -15.65
C SER A 168 4.77 8.75 -15.95
N THR A 169 4.74 7.76 -15.06
CA THR A 169 5.45 6.48 -15.22
C THR A 169 4.52 5.32 -15.61
N SER A 170 3.29 5.64 -16.08
CA SER A 170 2.28 4.66 -16.48
C SER A 170 1.81 3.72 -15.36
N LYS A 171 1.97 4.12 -14.10
CA LYS A 171 1.40 3.43 -12.94
C LYS A 171 0.15 4.15 -12.48
N ALA A 172 -0.74 3.46 -11.76
CA ALA A 172 -1.92 4.07 -11.16
C ALA A 172 -1.54 5.30 -10.32
N ASP A 173 -2.22 6.43 -10.57
CA ASP A 173 -2.01 7.66 -9.81
C ASP A 173 -2.79 7.61 -8.49
N LYS A 174 -2.15 7.05 -7.46
CA LYS A 174 -2.75 6.92 -6.12
C LYS A 174 -3.07 8.27 -5.47
N LEU A 175 -2.35 9.34 -5.81
CA LEU A 175 -2.65 10.68 -5.29
C LEU A 175 -3.95 11.23 -5.87
N GLU A 176 -4.16 11.05 -7.17
CA GLU A 176 -5.41 11.43 -7.82
C GLU A 176 -6.58 10.58 -7.33
N LEU A 177 -6.38 9.27 -7.19
CA LEU A 177 -7.39 8.38 -6.62
C LEU A 177 -7.79 8.77 -5.18
N LYS A 178 -6.83 9.12 -4.33
CA LYS A 178 -7.12 9.59 -2.96
C LYS A 178 -7.99 10.86 -2.98
N LYS A 179 -7.76 11.79 -3.90
CA LYS A 179 -8.63 12.98 -4.07
C LYS A 179 -10.06 12.57 -4.45
N TYR A 180 -10.21 11.68 -5.45
CA TYR A 180 -11.55 11.21 -5.85
C TYR A 180 -12.30 10.52 -4.70
N MET A 181 -11.59 9.74 -3.87
CA MET A 181 -12.20 9.08 -2.71
C MET A 181 -12.63 10.09 -1.64
N ASN A 182 -11.79 11.09 -1.35
CA ASN A 182 -12.14 12.15 -0.41
C ASN A 182 -13.35 12.95 -0.88
N ASP A 183 -13.41 13.32 -2.16
CA ASP A 183 -14.55 14.01 -2.76
C ASP A 183 -15.84 13.18 -2.69
N LYS A 184 -15.75 11.87 -2.98
CA LYS A 184 -16.89 10.95 -2.85
C LYS A 184 -17.36 10.85 -1.41
N ALA A 185 -16.44 10.70 -0.46
CA ALA A 185 -16.75 10.63 0.97
C ALA A 185 -17.45 11.90 1.48
N GLN A 186 -16.97 13.08 1.07
CA GLN A 186 -17.57 14.37 1.40
C GLN A 186 -19.01 14.49 0.88
N LYS A 187 -19.25 14.15 -0.40
CA LYS A 187 -20.59 14.18 -0.99
C LYS A 187 -21.56 13.25 -0.28
N LEU A 188 -21.11 12.06 0.13
CA LEU A 188 -21.91 11.11 0.89
C LEU A 188 -22.24 11.61 2.30
N ALA A 189 -21.32 12.34 2.94
CA ALA A 189 -21.55 12.96 4.25
C ALA A 189 -22.59 14.11 4.14
N GLN A 190 -22.45 14.99 3.15
CA GLN A 190 -23.38 16.11 2.91
C GLN A 190 -24.79 15.64 2.55
N GLY A 191 -24.92 14.60 1.68
CA GLY A 191 -26.23 14.03 1.33
C GLY A 191 -26.94 13.30 2.48
N LYS A 192 -26.26 12.97 3.57
CA LYS A 192 -26.88 12.46 4.80
C LYS A 192 -27.39 13.56 5.72
N ASP A 193 -26.80 14.75 5.66
CA ASP A 193 -27.24 15.91 6.47
C ASP A 193 -28.50 16.57 5.87
N GLU A 194 -28.76 16.40 4.57
CA GLU A 194 -29.99 16.89 3.92
C GLU A 194 -31.21 15.97 4.13
N LEU A 195 -31.03 14.75 4.69
CA LEU A 195 -32.07 13.76 4.93
C LEU A 195 -32.44 13.59 6.43
N ASN A 196 -31.82 14.37 7.32
CA ASN A 196 -32.14 14.46 8.74
C ASN A 196 -32.68 15.86 9.08
#